data_3a33a0ce6f9034cdd4f95815771b49ca
#
_entry.id   3a33a0ce6f9034cdd4f95815771b49ca
#
_cell.length_a   1.000
_cell.length_b   1.000
_cell.length_c   1.000
_cell.angle_alpha   90.00
_cell.angle_beta   90.00
_cell.angle_gamma   90.00
#
_symmetry.space_group_name_H-M   'P 1'
#
loop_
_entity.id
_entity.type
_entity.pdbx_description
1 polymer ?
#
loop_
_entity_poly.entity_id
_entity_poly.type
_entity_poly.pdbx_seq_one_letter_code
_entity_poly.pdbx_strand_id
1 'polypeptide(L)'
;MADTGFKSPSASTTGGWTSLSNCYSSNNTYATNTSTTFINGTVSTFAFGVPTNAIIDGIEVTAEFSAQFGGTTATIQLSLSDNGGSSYTATKSDTVVGTTDTTKTYGGATDLWGAGSFSEYGTQDGNFYVKVE
;
A
#
# COMPACT_ATOMS: atom_id res chain seq x y z
N MET A 1 1.52 -7.19 -22.43
CA MET A 1 1.14 -6.96 -21.02
C MET A 1 0.39 -5.65 -20.95
N ALA A 2 -0.80 -5.61 -20.38
CA ALA A 2 -1.55 -4.37 -20.19
C ALA A 2 -1.23 -3.83 -18.78
N ASP A 3 -0.90 -2.55 -18.70
CA ASP A 3 -0.68 -1.83 -17.45
C ASP A 3 -1.93 -1.01 -17.13
N THR A 4 -2.44 -1.07 -15.91
CA THR A 4 -3.58 -0.25 -15.48
C THR A 4 -3.17 1.17 -15.12
N GLY A 5 -1.87 1.46 -15.11
CA GLY A 5 -1.29 2.68 -14.53
C GLY A 5 -1.45 2.75 -13.02
N PHE A 6 -0.77 3.70 -12.40
CA PHE A 6 -0.92 3.92 -10.96
C PHE A 6 -2.32 4.42 -10.62
N LYS A 7 -2.90 3.84 -9.59
CA LYS A 7 -4.21 4.21 -9.04
C LYS A 7 -4.06 4.57 -7.57
N SER A 8 -4.71 5.64 -7.16
CA SER A 8 -4.82 6.02 -5.75
C SER A 8 -5.99 5.31 -5.09
N PRO A 9 -5.88 4.95 -3.80
CA PRO A 9 -7.01 4.41 -3.06
C PRO A 9 -8.07 5.49 -2.83
N SER A 10 -9.29 5.08 -2.55
CA SER A 10 -10.39 5.98 -2.18
C SER A 10 -11.14 5.54 -0.92
N ALA A 11 -10.72 4.45 -0.30
CA ALA A 11 -11.24 3.98 0.98
C ALA A 11 -10.10 3.54 1.91
N SER A 12 -10.31 3.65 3.22
CA SER A 12 -9.34 3.23 4.22
C SER A 12 -10.00 2.80 5.52
N THR A 13 -9.31 1.92 6.25
CA THR A 13 -9.59 1.60 7.66
C THR A 13 -8.37 2.00 8.48
N THR A 14 -8.56 2.92 9.39
CA THR A 14 -7.45 3.62 10.05
C THR A 14 -6.58 2.74 10.96
N GLY A 15 -7.17 1.69 11.56
CA GLY A 15 -6.43 0.82 12.48
C GLY A 15 -5.88 1.54 13.70
N GLY A 16 -4.79 2.21 13.59
CA GLY A 16 -4.18 3.05 14.62
C GLY A 16 -3.54 4.29 14.03
N TRP A 17 -3.75 4.52 12.73
CA TRP A 17 -3.28 5.68 12.01
C TRP A 17 -4.23 6.86 12.16
N THR A 18 -3.70 8.05 12.24
CA THR A 18 -4.48 9.30 12.19
C THR A 18 -4.57 9.76 10.74
N SER A 19 -5.78 10.08 10.30
CA SER A 19 -6.05 10.64 8.96
C SER A 19 -5.51 9.78 7.81
N LEU A 20 -5.72 8.48 7.84
CA LEU A 20 -5.21 7.56 6.79
C LEU A 20 -5.74 7.91 5.39
N SER A 21 -6.89 8.58 5.28
CA SER A 21 -7.41 9.11 4.02
C SER A 21 -6.47 10.12 3.33
N ASN A 22 -5.52 10.70 4.04
CA ASN A 22 -4.52 11.58 3.44
C ASN A 22 -3.59 10.81 2.47
N CYS A 23 -3.53 9.49 2.54
CA CYS A 23 -2.82 8.65 1.56
C CYS A 23 -3.49 8.59 0.17
N TYR A 24 -4.69 9.17 -0.01
CA TYR A 24 -5.41 9.12 -1.29
C TYR A 24 -4.86 10.06 -2.35
N SER A 25 -4.07 11.03 -1.97
CA SER A 25 -3.47 11.99 -2.89
C SER A 25 -2.12 12.49 -2.38
N SER A 26 -1.19 12.71 -3.31
CA SER A 26 0.10 13.33 -3.02
C SER A 26 -0.09 14.85 -2.98
N ASN A 27 -0.33 15.42 -1.80
CA ASN A 27 -0.65 16.84 -1.60
C ASN A 27 0.01 17.44 -0.36
N ASN A 28 1.11 16.83 0.12
CA ASN A 28 1.81 17.20 1.35
C ASN A 28 0.92 17.20 2.62
N THR A 29 -0.14 16.38 2.59
CA THR A 29 -0.97 16.12 3.76
C THR A 29 -0.84 14.65 4.12
N TYR A 30 -0.38 14.34 5.33
CA TYR A 30 0.07 12.99 5.67
C TYR A 30 -0.88 12.27 6.62
N ALA A 31 -0.97 10.97 6.44
CA ALA A 31 -1.39 10.07 7.51
C ALA A 31 -0.26 9.95 8.51
N THR A 32 -0.57 9.89 9.79
CA THR A 32 0.46 9.85 10.84
C THR A 32 0.25 8.67 11.78
N ASN A 33 1.36 8.08 12.18
CA ASN A 33 1.42 7.06 13.21
C ASN A 33 2.60 7.38 14.14
N THR A 34 2.36 7.48 15.43
CA THR A 34 3.37 7.79 16.44
C THR A 34 3.71 6.59 17.31
N SER A 35 3.21 5.41 16.98
CA SER A 35 3.50 4.18 17.72
C SER A 35 4.95 3.76 17.54
N THR A 36 5.52 3.14 18.57
CA THR A 36 6.81 2.47 18.52
C THR A 36 6.71 1.01 18.09
N THR A 37 5.50 0.54 17.84
CA THR A 37 5.19 -0.80 17.30
C THR A 37 4.42 -0.66 16.00
N PHE A 38 4.50 -1.65 15.13
CA PHE A 38 3.72 -1.64 13.90
C PHE A 38 2.23 -1.68 14.21
N ILE A 39 1.50 -0.73 13.64
CA ILE A 39 0.05 -0.61 13.76
C ILE A 39 -0.56 -0.65 12.37
N ASN A 40 -1.51 -1.55 12.19
CA ASN A 40 -2.17 -1.74 10.90
C ASN A 40 -3.05 -0.56 10.51
N GLY A 41 -2.92 -0.12 9.27
CA GLY A 41 -3.94 0.62 8.54
C GLY A 41 -4.14 -0.04 7.19
N THR A 42 -5.30 0.07 6.59
CA THR A 42 -5.54 -0.47 5.26
C THR A 42 -6.12 0.58 4.34
N VAL A 43 -5.65 0.59 3.09
CA VAL A 43 -6.24 1.38 2.01
C VAL A 43 -6.74 0.47 0.91
N SER A 44 -7.83 0.84 0.26
CA SER A 44 -8.53 0.02 -0.72
C SER A 44 -9.25 0.86 -1.77
N THR A 45 -9.99 0.21 -2.65
CA THR A 45 -10.82 0.85 -3.68
C THR A 45 -9.96 1.69 -4.63
N PHE A 46 -9.10 0.99 -5.39
CA PHE A 46 -8.13 1.62 -6.29
C PHE A 46 -8.66 1.84 -7.71
N ALA A 47 -9.83 1.32 -8.06
CA ALA A 47 -10.43 1.43 -9.41
C ALA A 47 -9.46 1.01 -10.53
N PHE A 48 -8.83 -0.16 -10.40
CA PHE A 48 -7.85 -0.65 -11.38
C PHE A 48 -8.46 -0.89 -12.76
N GLY A 49 -9.73 -1.29 -12.82
CA GLY A 49 -10.39 -1.63 -14.09
C GLY A 49 -9.76 -2.87 -14.75
N VAL A 50 -9.36 -3.85 -13.96
CA VAL A 50 -8.78 -5.11 -14.46
C VAL A 50 -9.80 -5.83 -15.33
N PRO A 51 -9.48 -6.18 -16.60
CA PRO A 51 -10.40 -6.90 -17.48
C PRO A 51 -10.72 -8.29 -16.94
N THR A 52 -11.91 -8.78 -17.25
CA THR A 52 -12.32 -10.16 -16.95
C THR A 52 -11.38 -11.16 -17.61
N ASN A 53 -11.00 -12.19 -16.88
CA ASN A 53 -10.01 -13.23 -17.27
C ASN A 53 -8.59 -12.69 -17.46
N ALA A 54 -8.25 -11.52 -16.92
CA ALA A 54 -6.88 -11.05 -16.91
C ALA A 54 -6.03 -11.88 -15.94
N ILE A 55 -4.78 -12.11 -16.33
CA ILE A 55 -3.76 -12.65 -15.45
C ILE A 55 -2.98 -11.49 -14.86
N ILE A 56 -2.86 -11.47 -13.54
CA ILE A 56 -2.06 -10.48 -12.83
C ILE A 56 -0.64 -11.01 -12.72
N ASP A 57 0.27 -10.43 -13.44
CA ASP A 57 1.68 -10.83 -13.47
C ASP A 57 2.49 -10.19 -12.34
N GLY A 58 2.08 -9.02 -11.87
CA GLY A 58 2.76 -8.33 -10.78
C GLY A 58 1.99 -7.10 -10.31
N ILE A 59 2.35 -6.63 -9.12
CA ILE A 59 1.76 -5.45 -8.50
C ILE A 59 2.88 -4.55 -7.98
N GLU A 60 2.79 -3.28 -8.32
CA GLU A 60 3.70 -2.25 -7.86
C GLU A 60 2.96 -1.27 -6.93
N VAL A 61 3.55 -0.97 -5.79
CA VAL A 61 3.04 0.01 -4.83
C VAL A 61 4.08 1.10 -4.64
N THR A 62 3.69 2.35 -4.84
CA THR A 62 4.51 3.51 -4.52
C THR A 62 3.98 4.18 -3.26
N ALA A 63 4.86 4.41 -2.30
CA ALA A 63 4.56 5.11 -1.07
C ALA A 63 5.56 6.24 -0.83
N GLU A 64 5.06 7.39 -0.38
CA GLU A 64 5.87 8.52 0.10
C GLU A 64 5.73 8.60 1.61
N PHE A 65 6.86 8.66 2.31
CA PHE A 65 6.87 8.73 3.77
C PHE A 65 8.14 9.39 4.31
N SER A 66 8.07 9.84 5.56
CA SER A 66 9.17 10.47 6.29
C SER A 66 9.06 10.16 7.78
N ALA A 67 10.15 10.34 8.53
CA ALA A 67 10.09 10.33 9.98
C ALA A 67 9.56 11.68 10.49
N GLN A 68 8.84 11.66 11.62
CA GLN A 68 8.17 12.85 12.16
C GLN A 68 9.17 13.92 12.63
N PHE A 69 10.35 13.51 13.11
CA PHE A 69 11.35 14.42 13.65
C PHE A 69 12.73 14.16 13.06
N GLY A 70 13.53 15.21 12.94
CA GLY A 70 14.93 15.10 12.52
C GLY A 70 15.71 14.19 13.46
N GLY A 71 16.53 13.29 12.89
CA GLY A 71 17.31 12.30 13.62
C GLY A 71 16.54 11.05 14.07
N THR A 72 15.22 10.99 13.86
CA THR A 72 14.45 9.77 14.07
C THR A 72 14.44 8.89 12.83
N THR A 73 14.18 7.62 13.04
CA THR A 73 14.03 6.61 11.98
C THR A 73 12.57 6.18 11.92
N ALA A 74 11.99 6.18 10.74
CA ALA A 74 10.70 5.57 10.48
C ALA A 74 10.88 4.35 9.59
N THR A 75 10.20 3.27 9.91
CA THR A 75 10.11 2.08 9.07
C THR A 75 8.67 1.92 8.64
N ILE A 76 8.46 1.75 7.34
CA ILE A 76 7.17 1.40 6.77
C ILE A 76 7.19 -0.06 6.33
N GLN A 77 6.09 -0.76 6.56
CA GLN A 77 5.86 -2.10 6.07
C GLN A 77 4.58 -2.15 5.25
N LEU A 78 4.65 -2.81 4.10
CA LEU A 78 3.51 -2.96 3.20
C LEU A 78 3.27 -4.43 2.89
N SER A 79 2.01 -4.82 2.84
CA SER A 79 1.56 -6.12 2.35
C SER A 79 0.22 -6.00 1.63
N LEU A 80 -0.08 -6.95 0.76
CA LEU A 80 -1.25 -6.91 -0.11
C LEU A 80 -2.26 -7.99 0.29
N SER A 81 -3.53 -7.73 0.03
CA SER A 81 -4.60 -8.72 0.13
C SER A 81 -5.50 -8.61 -1.09
N ASP A 82 -5.92 -9.73 -1.63
CA ASP A 82 -6.91 -9.83 -2.71
C ASP A 82 -8.22 -10.50 -2.25
N ASN A 83 -8.41 -10.64 -0.95
CA ASN A 83 -9.55 -11.33 -0.35
C ASN A 83 -10.21 -10.55 0.78
N GLY A 84 -10.24 -9.23 0.64
CA GLY A 84 -10.89 -8.33 1.59
C GLY A 84 -10.18 -8.24 2.95
N GLY A 85 -8.87 -8.47 2.98
CA GLY A 85 -8.08 -8.41 4.21
C GLY A 85 -8.11 -9.70 5.05
N SER A 86 -8.64 -10.81 4.52
CA SER A 86 -8.66 -12.08 5.24
C SER A 86 -7.27 -12.72 5.36
N SER A 87 -6.40 -12.47 4.40
CA SER A 87 -4.98 -12.83 4.46
C SER A 87 -4.14 -11.81 3.68
N TYR A 88 -2.86 -11.77 3.98
CA TYR A 88 -1.92 -10.83 3.38
C TYR A 88 -0.69 -11.56 2.83
N THR A 89 -0.09 -10.98 1.81
CA THR A 89 1.18 -11.43 1.22
C THR A 89 2.36 -11.27 2.18
N ALA A 90 3.53 -11.70 1.75
CA ALA A 90 4.78 -11.35 2.41
C ALA A 90 4.94 -9.81 2.50
N THR A 91 5.48 -9.36 3.61
CA THR A 91 5.70 -7.93 3.88
C THR A 91 6.94 -7.43 3.14
N LYS A 92 6.83 -6.26 2.53
CA LYS A 92 7.97 -5.47 2.05
C LYS A 92 8.16 -4.27 2.96
N SER A 93 9.40 -3.94 3.30
CA SER A 93 9.71 -2.86 4.24
C SER A 93 10.83 -1.98 3.75
N ASP A 94 10.82 -0.74 4.21
CA ASP A 94 11.92 0.21 4.01
C ASP A 94 12.01 1.16 5.19
N THR A 95 13.12 1.89 5.27
CA THR A 95 13.44 2.76 6.39
C THR A 95 13.90 4.11 5.88
N VAL A 96 13.45 5.18 6.51
CA VAL A 96 13.92 6.54 6.27
C VAL A 96 14.38 7.20 7.57
N VAL A 97 15.27 8.15 7.45
CA VAL A 97 15.78 8.95 8.58
C VAL A 97 15.46 10.42 8.32
N GLY A 98 14.87 11.06 9.32
CA GLY A 98 14.58 12.49 9.27
C GLY A 98 13.26 12.82 8.54
N THR A 99 13.02 14.12 8.43
CA THR A 99 11.72 14.68 8.00
C THR A 99 11.60 14.91 6.50
N THR A 100 12.62 14.55 5.73
CA THR A 100 12.56 14.67 4.26
C THR A 100 11.71 13.54 3.69
N ASP A 101 10.71 13.92 2.90
CA ASP A 101 9.86 12.97 2.22
C ASP A 101 10.65 12.10 1.26
N THR A 102 10.42 10.82 1.34
CA THR A 102 11.09 9.82 0.52
C THR A 102 10.04 8.97 -0.17
N THR A 103 10.08 8.96 -1.50
CA THR A 103 9.22 8.10 -2.31
C THR A 103 9.92 6.77 -2.54
N LYS A 104 9.24 5.68 -2.24
CA LYS A 104 9.71 4.32 -2.43
C LYS A 104 8.71 3.53 -3.27
N THR A 105 9.24 2.66 -4.11
CA THR A 105 8.46 1.75 -4.95
C THR A 105 8.75 0.31 -4.52
N TYR A 106 7.71 -0.44 -4.31
CA TYR A 106 7.72 -1.83 -3.84
C TYR A 106 7.05 -2.72 -4.86
N GLY A 107 7.60 -3.90 -5.10
CA GLY A 107 7.10 -4.82 -6.11
C GLY A 107 7.58 -4.47 -7.52
N GLY A 108 6.76 -4.80 -8.51
CA GLY A 108 7.10 -4.57 -9.93
C GLY A 108 6.23 -5.41 -10.86
N ALA A 109 6.49 -5.29 -12.15
CA ALA A 109 5.68 -5.88 -13.22
C ALA A 109 5.56 -7.42 -13.19
N THR A 110 6.42 -8.11 -12.45
CA THR A 110 6.40 -9.58 -12.31
C THR A 110 6.48 -10.04 -10.86
N ASP A 111 6.30 -9.12 -9.92
CA ASP A 111 6.39 -9.41 -8.49
C ASP A 111 4.99 -9.58 -7.90
N LEU A 112 4.68 -10.78 -7.48
CA LEU A 112 3.43 -11.16 -6.81
C LEU A 112 3.54 -11.12 -5.28
N TRP A 113 4.57 -10.47 -4.72
CA TRP A 113 4.74 -10.29 -3.26
C TRP A 113 4.77 -11.61 -2.48
N GLY A 114 5.25 -12.69 -3.11
CA GLY A 114 5.26 -14.02 -2.53
C GLY A 114 3.92 -14.77 -2.56
N ALA A 115 2.87 -14.16 -3.12
CA ALA A 115 1.66 -14.88 -3.47
C ALA A 115 1.89 -15.76 -4.71
N GLY A 116 1.21 -16.87 -4.80
CA GLY A 116 1.28 -17.71 -6.01
C GLY A 116 0.55 -17.10 -7.21
N SER A 117 -0.47 -16.29 -6.94
CA SER A 117 -1.27 -15.56 -7.94
C SER A 117 -2.14 -14.52 -7.24
N PHE A 118 -2.59 -13.54 -8.00
CA PHE A 118 -3.72 -12.67 -7.65
C PHE A 118 -4.85 -12.94 -8.63
N SER A 119 -6.08 -13.05 -8.11
CA SER A 119 -7.24 -13.17 -8.96
C SER A 119 -7.68 -11.79 -9.50
N GLU A 120 -8.22 -11.77 -10.72
CA GLU A 120 -8.84 -10.55 -11.25
C GLU A 120 -9.97 -10.05 -10.33
N TYR A 121 -10.75 -10.99 -9.77
CA TYR A 121 -11.82 -10.67 -8.83
C TYR A 121 -11.29 -10.09 -7.52
N GLY A 122 -10.19 -10.61 -7.02
CA GLY A 122 -9.54 -10.12 -5.81
C GLY A 122 -8.91 -8.74 -5.98
N THR A 123 -8.52 -8.37 -7.21
CA THR A 123 -7.98 -7.03 -7.50
C THR A 123 -9.07 -6.01 -7.87
N GLN A 124 -10.34 -6.41 -7.88
CA GLN A 124 -11.46 -5.49 -8.07
C GLN A 124 -11.73 -4.67 -6.80
N ASP A 125 -12.41 -3.55 -6.98
CA ASP A 125 -12.78 -2.63 -5.93
C ASP A 125 -13.48 -3.33 -4.75
N GLY A 126 -12.99 -3.05 -3.55
CA GLY A 126 -13.53 -3.58 -2.31
C GLY A 126 -12.88 -4.89 -1.82
N ASN A 127 -12.12 -5.60 -2.65
CA ASN A 127 -11.43 -6.83 -2.26
C ASN A 127 -9.90 -6.66 -2.17
N PHE A 128 -9.35 -5.71 -2.92
CA PHE A 128 -7.92 -5.44 -2.91
C PHE A 128 -7.56 -4.42 -1.85
N TYR A 129 -6.69 -4.82 -0.93
CA TYR A 129 -6.20 -3.98 0.17
C TYR A 129 -4.68 -3.89 0.15
N VAL A 130 -4.18 -2.71 0.40
CA VAL A 130 -2.79 -2.48 0.82
C VAL A 130 -2.81 -2.22 2.31
N LYS A 131 -2.18 -3.10 3.07
CA LYS A 131 -1.94 -2.88 4.50
C LYS A 131 -0.65 -2.08 4.65
N VAL A 132 -0.70 -1.06 5.48
CA VAL A 132 0.43 -0.23 5.88
C VAL A 132 0.62 -0.33 7.39
N GLU A 133 1.88 -0.50 7.82
CA GLU A 133 2.30 -0.63 9.21
C GLU A 133 3.50 0.27 9.51
#